data_445ebf3a82e9d46a49b4314a5cbca8bb
#
_entry.id   445ebf3a82e9d46a49b4314a5cbca8bb
#
_cell.length_a   1.000
_cell.length_b   1.000
_cell.length_c   1.000
_cell.angle_alpha   90.00
_cell.angle_beta   90.00
_cell.angle_gamma   90.00
#
_symmetry.space_group_name_H-M   'P 1'
#
loop_
_entity.id
_entity.type
_entity.pdbx_description
1 polymer ?
#
loop_
_entity_poly.entity_id
_entity_poly.type
_entity_poly.pdbx_seq_one_letter_code
_entity_poly.pdbx_strand_id
1 'polypeptide(L)'
;MPEAYPARTRRLSAVIIAFPIVLIGGGVALKALHLGWIGLVGYLVLAMIMTVALVRAAQARAKATGCASPAMIRYNNRMMVASMLYMAILFLSIFAFKHWHLAGPLLWAAAIATAAPVLGMVWAMARLVIEESDEYLRSRIVRQALFGLGGLLAIGTVWGFLEQFELVPHVPAWAVVPVFALGLGVSNLIFRGDKA
;
A
#
# COMPACT_ATOMS: atom_id res chain seq x y z
N MET A 1 34.69 14.84 9.35
CA MET A 1 34.78 13.55 8.64
C MET A 1 33.48 13.29 7.87
N PRO A 2 33.43 13.51 6.55
CA PRO A 2 32.20 13.36 5.78
C PRO A 2 32.34 12.30 4.67
N GLU A 3 32.72 11.06 4.96
CA GLU A 3 32.94 10.06 3.90
C GLU A 3 32.01 8.84 3.95
N ALA A 4 31.08 8.73 4.88
CA ALA A 4 30.14 7.58 4.92
C ALA A 4 28.85 7.79 4.11
N TYR A 5 28.66 8.95 3.49
CA TYR A 5 27.42 9.37 2.83
C TYR A 5 27.16 8.72 1.45
N PRO A 6 28.16 8.47 0.58
CA PRO A 6 27.87 8.01 -0.80
C PRO A 6 27.49 6.52 -0.92
N ALA A 7 28.02 5.65 -0.07
CA ALA A 7 27.75 4.20 -0.21
C ALA A 7 26.34 3.80 0.25
N ARG A 8 25.78 4.47 1.27
CA ARG A 8 24.46 4.18 1.84
C ARG A 8 23.33 4.71 0.95
N THR A 9 23.55 5.83 0.25
CA THR A 9 22.59 6.37 -0.72
C THR A 9 22.52 5.53 -2.00
N ARG A 10 23.63 4.99 -2.48
CA ARG A 10 23.67 4.07 -3.62
C ARG A 10 22.89 2.79 -3.36
N ARG A 11 22.99 2.23 -2.16
CA ARG A 11 22.23 1.02 -1.80
C ARG A 11 20.72 1.26 -1.79
N LEU A 12 20.27 2.39 -1.26
CA LEU A 12 18.85 2.74 -1.24
C LEU A 12 18.29 2.98 -2.64
N SER A 13 19.03 3.68 -3.50
CA SER A 13 18.64 3.90 -4.89
C SER A 13 18.56 2.57 -5.66
N ALA A 14 19.50 1.66 -5.43
CA ALA A 14 19.46 0.32 -6.03
C ALA A 14 18.23 -0.48 -5.59
N VAL A 15 17.85 -0.44 -4.31
CA VAL A 15 16.66 -1.14 -3.79
C VAL A 15 15.37 -0.52 -4.36
N ILE A 16 15.29 0.80 -4.47
CA ILE A 16 14.12 1.51 -5.04
C ILE A 16 13.93 1.14 -6.52
N ILE A 17 15.02 1.00 -7.28
CA ILE A 17 14.96 0.61 -8.70
C ILE A 17 14.70 -0.89 -8.86
N ALA A 18 15.32 -1.72 -8.03
CA ALA A 18 15.16 -3.17 -8.08
C ALA A 18 13.74 -3.62 -7.70
N PHE A 19 13.08 -2.91 -6.80
CA PHE A 19 11.75 -3.27 -6.28
C PHE A 19 10.69 -3.41 -7.38
N PRO A 20 10.41 -2.41 -8.25
CA PRO A 20 9.45 -2.57 -9.33
C PRO A 20 9.89 -3.59 -10.38
N ILE A 21 11.19 -3.71 -10.65
CA ILE A 21 11.73 -4.69 -11.60
C ILE A 21 11.47 -6.12 -11.11
N VAL A 22 11.70 -6.39 -9.82
CA VAL A 22 11.44 -7.71 -9.23
C VAL A 22 9.93 -7.98 -9.16
N LEU A 23 9.11 -6.97 -8.83
CA LEU A 23 7.66 -7.13 -8.80
C LEU A 23 7.06 -7.40 -10.18
N ILE A 24 7.46 -6.67 -11.19
CA ILE A 24 6.93 -6.84 -12.54
C ILE A 24 7.57 -8.04 -13.22
N GLY A 25 8.90 -8.13 -13.21
CA GLY A 25 9.67 -9.19 -13.84
C GLY A 25 9.42 -10.56 -13.20
N GLY A 26 9.28 -10.61 -11.87
CA GLY A 26 8.95 -11.84 -11.14
C GLY A 26 7.56 -12.37 -11.47
N GLY A 27 6.57 -11.49 -11.61
CA GLY A 27 5.23 -11.87 -12.04
C GLY A 27 5.19 -12.43 -13.48
N VAL A 28 5.93 -11.81 -14.39
CA VAL A 28 6.09 -12.27 -15.77
C VAL A 28 6.85 -13.62 -15.80
N ALA A 29 7.94 -13.75 -15.06
CA ALA A 29 8.73 -14.97 -14.99
C ALA A 29 7.92 -16.16 -14.41
N LEU A 30 7.10 -15.93 -13.38
CA LEU A 30 6.18 -16.94 -12.84
C LEU A 30 5.25 -17.51 -13.90
N LYS A 31 4.68 -16.63 -14.73
CA LYS A 31 3.78 -17.02 -15.82
C LYS A 31 4.54 -17.74 -16.94
N ALA A 32 5.72 -17.26 -17.31
CA ALA A 32 6.54 -17.82 -18.38
C ALA A 32 7.14 -19.20 -18.02
N LEU A 33 7.52 -19.40 -16.75
CA LEU A 33 8.13 -20.64 -16.26
C LEU A 33 7.12 -21.67 -15.75
N HIS A 34 5.80 -21.37 -15.85
CA HIS A 34 4.73 -22.25 -15.36
C HIS A 34 4.99 -22.79 -13.93
N LEU A 35 5.65 -21.96 -13.11
CA LEU A 35 5.96 -22.26 -11.72
C LEU A 35 4.68 -22.27 -10.89
N GLY A 36 3.97 -23.37 -10.83
CA GLY A 36 2.71 -23.52 -10.11
C GLY A 36 2.56 -22.73 -8.81
N TRP A 37 1.74 -23.17 -7.89
CA TRP A 37 1.46 -22.47 -6.65
C TRP A 37 2.69 -22.25 -5.74
N ILE A 38 3.69 -23.16 -5.78
CA ILE A 38 4.93 -23.06 -4.99
C ILE A 38 5.74 -21.84 -5.44
N GLY A 39 5.87 -21.64 -6.76
CA GLY A 39 6.54 -20.46 -7.31
C GLY A 39 5.82 -19.16 -6.93
N LEU A 40 4.49 -19.16 -6.93
CA LEU A 40 3.68 -18.01 -6.51
C LEU A 40 3.90 -17.67 -5.04
N VAL A 41 3.92 -18.68 -4.15
CA VAL A 41 4.20 -18.47 -2.72
C VAL A 41 5.61 -17.92 -2.52
N GLY A 42 6.61 -18.50 -3.15
CA GLY A 42 8.00 -18.04 -3.07
C GLY A 42 8.14 -16.58 -3.53
N TYR A 43 7.49 -16.23 -4.63
CA TYR A 43 7.46 -14.85 -5.16
C TYR A 43 6.79 -13.86 -4.19
N LEU A 44 5.65 -14.23 -3.60
CA LEU A 44 4.97 -13.38 -2.61
C LEU A 44 5.82 -13.18 -1.35
N VAL A 45 6.45 -14.21 -0.85
CA VAL A 45 7.38 -14.11 0.29
C VAL A 45 8.55 -13.19 -0.04
N LEU A 46 9.15 -13.33 -1.22
CA LEU A 46 10.24 -12.46 -1.68
C LEU A 46 9.77 -11.00 -1.78
N ALA A 47 8.60 -10.75 -2.37
CA ALA A 47 8.01 -9.43 -2.49
C ALA A 47 7.74 -8.80 -1.11
N MET A 48 7.24 -9.59 -0.14
CA MET A 48 7.06 -9.16 1.24
C MET A 48 8.38 -8.76 1.91
N ILE A 49 9.42 -9.61 1.80
CA ILE A 49 10.74 -9.32 2.37
C ILE A 49 11.32 -8.05 1.76
N MET A 50 11.25 -7.87 0.45
CA MET A 50 11.73 -6.67 -0.23
C MET A 50 10.96 -5.42 0.19
N THR A 51 9.63 -5.51 0.35
CA THR A 51 8.81 -4.39 0.83
C THR A 51 9.22 -3.99 2.23
N VAL A 52 9.39 -4.95 3.16
CA VAL A 52 9.86 -4.68 4.52
C VAL A 52 11.26 -4.04 4.52
N ALA A 53 12.18 -4.56 3.71
CA ALA A 53 13.53 -4.02 3.59
C ALA A 53 13.52 -2.58 3.06
N LEU A 54 12.70 -2.29 2.04
CA LEU A 54 12.55 -0.95 1.47
C LEU A 54 12.01 0.04 2.48
N VAL A 55 10.91 -0.33 3.18
CA VAL A 55 10.29 0.54 4.20
C VAL A 55 11.25 0.81 5.35
N ARG A 56 11.94 -0.22 5.85
CA ARG A 56 12.96 -0.06 6.93
C ARG A 56 14.13 0.81 6.50
N ALA A 57 14.61 0.65 5.26
CA ALA A 57 15.69 1.48 4.72
C ALA A 57 15.24 2.95 4.58
N ALA A 58 14.03 3.20 4.09
CA ALA A 58 13.44 4.53 3.99
C ALA A 58 13.26 5.19 5.37
N GLN A 59 12.76 4.44 6.37
CA GLN A 59 12.62 4.92 7.75
C GLN A 59 13.96 5.24 8.40
N ALA A 60 14.98 4.39 8.20
CA ALA A 60 16.31 4.62 8.73
C ALA A 60 16.92 5.91 8.16
N ARG A 61 16.68 6.18 6.87
CA ARG A 61 17.11 7.44 6.24
C ARG A 61 16.34 8.64 6.79
N ALA A 62 15.02 8.54 6.89
CA ALA A 62 14.19 9.62 7.40
C ALA A 62 14.54 9.99 8.85
N LYS A 63 14.87 8.99 9.70
CA LYS A 63 15.39 9.21 11.05
C LYS A 63 16.75 9.91 11.04
N ALA A 64 17.67 9.48 10.16
CA ALA A 64 19.02 10.04 10.08
C ALA A 64 19.03 11.49 9.58
N THR A 65 18.05 11.88 8.77
CA THR A 65 17.91 13.26 8.24
C THR A 65 17.01 14.15 9.10
N GLY A 66 16.44 13.64 10.19
CA GLY A 66 15.50 14.38 11.03
C GLY A 66 14.14 14.70 10.34
N CYS A 67 13.92 14.15 9.14
CA CYS A 67 12.73 14.47 8.33
C CYS A 67 11.46 13.66 8.70
N ALA A 68 11.53 12.75 9.68
CA ALA A 68 10.38 11.93 10.07
C ALA A 68 9.97 12.24 11.51
N SER A 69 8.72 12.65 11.69
CA SER A 69 8.14 12.77 13.02
C SER A 69 7.98 11.38 13.68
N PRO A 70 7.96 11.29 15.01
CA PRO A 70 7.66 10.04 15.70
C PRO A 70 6.31 9.45 15.32
N ALA A 71 5.30 10.28 15.02
CA ALA A 71 3.99 9.87 14.55
C ALA A 71 4.08 9.17 13.18
N MET A 72 4.84 9.73 12.24
CA MET A 72 5.08 9.15 10.92
C MET A 72 5.76 7.78 11.01
N ILE A 73 6.72 7.61 11.93
CA ILE A 73 7.39 6.32 12.13
C ILE A 73 6.41 5.26 12.65
N ARG A 74 5.57 5.62 13.65
CA ARG A 74 4.53 4.72 14.15
C ARG A 74 3.51 4.35 13.08
N TYR A 75 3.08 5.33 12.29
CA TYR A 75 2.20 5.11 11.15
C TYR A 75 2.78 4.12 10.15
N ASN A 76 4.01 4.31 9.71
CA ASN A 76 4.67 3.42 8.76
C ASN A 76 4.77 1.99 9.30
N ASN A 77 5.05 1.82 10.59
CA ASN A 77 5.09 0.50 11.21
C ASN A 77 3.72 -0.17 11.23
N ARG A 78 2.65 0.58 11.60
CA ARG A 78 1.26 0.07 11.57
C ARG A 78 0.83 -0.30 10.16
N MET A 79 1.11 0.57 9.17
CA MET A 79 0.81 0.29 7.77
C MET A 79 1.54 -0.94 7.25
N MET A 80 2.82 -1.10 7.61
CA MET A 80 3.61 -2.27 7.23
C MET A 80 2.99 -3.56 7.80
N VAL A 81 2.65 -3.58 9.09
CA VAL A 81 2.02 -4.74 9.72
C VAL A 81 0.66 -5.05 9.09
N ALA A 82 -0.19 -4.03 8.90
CA ALA A 82 -1.51 -4.20 8.29
C ALA A 82 -1.40 -4.71 6.83
N SER A 83 -0.45 -4.20 6.05
CA SER A 83 -0.22 -4.64 4.67
C SER A 83 0.27 -6.09 4.61
N MET A 84 1.20 -6.49 5.50
CA MET A 84 1.66 -7.89 5.57
C MET A 84 0.51 -8.83 5.97
N LEU A 85 -0.28 -8.43 6.95
CA LEU A 85 -1.44 -9.21 7.41
C LEU A 85 -2.49 -9.33 6.29
N TYR A 86 -2.76 -8.24 5.57
CA TYR A 86 -3.65 -8.24 4.41
C TYR A 86 -3.21 -9.25 3.35
N MET A 87 -1.93 -9.22 2.96
CA MET A 87 -1.40 -10.14 1.97
C MET A 87 -1.50 -11.60 2.43
N ALA A 88 -1.16 -11.88 3.69
CA ALA A 88 -1.22 -13.23 4.24
C ALA A 88 -2.67 -13.76 4.29
N ILE A 89 -3.61 -12.96 4.81
CA ILE A 89 -5.02 -13.35 4.92
C ILE A 89 -5.66 -13.48 3.54
N LEU A 90 -5.43 -12.53 2.62
CA LEU A 90 -5.95 -12.58 1.27
C LEU A 90 -5.50 -13.86 0.56
N PHE A 91 -4.20 -14.18 0.64
CA PHE A 91 -3.67 -15.38 0.03
C PHE A 91 -4.27 -16.66 0.63
N LEU A 92 -4.34 -16.71 1.97
CA LEU A 92 -4.96 -17.84 2.68
C LEU A 92 -6.44 -18.00 2.32
N SER A 93 -7.17 -16.90 2.25
CA SER A 93 -8.59 -16.91 1.88
C SER A 93 -8.83 -17.41 0.45
N ILE A 94 -8.00 -16.94 -0.52
CA ILE A 94 -8.09 -17.40 -1.91
C ILE A 94 -7.72 -18.88 -2.01
N PHE A 95 -6.67 -19.31 -1.31
CA PHE A 95 -6.24 -20.70 -1.28
C PHE A 95 -7.34 -21.60 -0.69
N ALA A 96 -7.89 -21.21 0.45
CA ALA A 96 -8.94 -21.95 1.13
C ALA A 96 -10.22 -22.02 0.27
N PHE A 97 -10.60 -20.93 -0.38
CA PHE A 97 -11.76 -20.90 -1.29
C PHE A 97 -11.60 -21.86 -2.46
N LYS A 98 -10.40 -21.92 -3.07
CA LYS A 98 -10.14 -22.78 -4.22
C LYS A 98 -10.01 -24.27 -3.87
N HIS A 99 -9.44 -24.59 -2.71
CA HIS A 99 -9.12 -25.99 -2.37
C HIS A 99 -10.17 -26.63 -1.46
N TRP A 100 -10.82 -25.85 -0.58
CA TRP A 100 -11.77 -26.40 0.40
C TRP A 100 -13.22 -26.03 0.09
N HIS A 101 -13.49 -25.38 -1.04
CA HIS A 101 -14.83 -24.99 -1.46
C HIS A 101 -15.62 -24.35 -0.32
N LEU A 102 -15.01 -23.34 0.32
CA LEU A 102 -15.60 -22.64 1.46
C LEU A 102 -17.04 -22.20 1.14
N ALA A 103 -17.98 -22.58 2.00
CA ALA A 103 -19.38 -22.22 1.91
C ALA A 103 -19.95 -21.79 3.26
N GLY A 104 -21.11 -21.15 3.26
CA GLY A 104 -21.81 -20.76 4.48
C GLY A 104 -21.03 -19.82 5.38
N PRO A 105 -21.09 -19.99 6.71
CA PRO A 105 -20.49 -19.06 7.69
C PRO A 105 -18.97 -18.91 7.54
N LEU A 106 -18.28 -19.94 7.09
CA LEU A 106 -16.82 -19.93 6.92
C LEU A 106 -16.39 -18.99 5.78
N LEU A 107 -17.19 -18.92 4.69
CA LEU A 107 -16.96 -17.96 3.59
C LEU A 107 -17.12 -16.50 4.08
N TRP A 108 -18.16 -16.26 4.90
CA TRP A 108 -18.34 -14.93 5.52
C TRP A 108 -17.17 -14.57 6.43
N ALA A 109 -16.71 -15.51 7.26
CA ALA A 109 -15.55 -15.28 8.12
C ALA A 109 -14.28 -14.95 7.32
N ALA A 110 -14.01 -15.66 6.22
CA ALA A 110 -12.88 -15.40 5.35
C ALA A 110 -12.96 -14.00 4.68
N ALA A 111 -14.15 -13.60 4.22
CA ALA A 111 -14.37 -12.28 3.63
C ALA A 111 -14.14 -11.15 4.65
N ILE A 112 -14.71 -11.28 5.86
CA ILE A 112 -14.54 -10.30 6.95
C ILE A 112 -13.05 -10.25 7.39
N ALA A 113 -12.42 -11.41 7.54
CA ALA A 113 -11.01 -11.49 7.91
C ALA A 113 -10.10 -10.77 6.89
N THR A 114 -10.43 -10.86 5.58
CA THR A 114 -9.68 -10.15 4.53
C THR A 114 -9.90 -8.64 4.59
N ALA A 115 -11.07 -8.18 4.98
CA ALA A 115 -11.38 -6.76 5.12
C ALA A 115 -10.73 -6.12 6.38
N ALA A 116 -10.55 -6.87 7.46
CA ALA A 116 -10.08 -6.35 8.74
C ALA A 116 -8.72 -5.63 8.65
N PRO A 117 -7.68 -6.12 7.97
CA PRO A 117 -6.41 -5.40 7.83
C PRO A 117 -6.55 -4.09 7.04
N VAL A 118 -7.47 -4.02 6.08
CA VAL A 118 -7.76 -2.78 5.33
C VAL A 118 -8.34 -1.72 6.26
N LEU A 119 -9.27 -2.10 7.13
CA LEU A 119 -9.77 -1.21 8.19
C LEU A 119 -8.65 -0.80 9.15
N GLY A 120 -7.70 -1.70 9.43
CA GLY A 120 -6.48 -1.40 10.19
C GLY A 120 -5.59 -0.33 9.51
N MET A 121 -5.50 -0.33 8.19
CA MET A 121 -4.80 0.72 7.44
C MET A 121 -5.52 2.08 7.56
N VAL A 122 -6.85 2.10 7.44
CA VAL A 122 -7.65 3.32 7.63
C VAL A 122 -7.49 3.85 9.06
N TRP A 123 -7.55 2.96 10.06
CA TRP A 123 -7.28 3.32 11.45
C TRP A 123 -5.87 3.90 11.65
N ALA A 124 -4.85 3.32 11.01
CA ALA A 124 -3.48 3.83 11.08
C ALA A 124 -3.36 5.24 10.51
N MET A 125 -4.08 5.56 9.41
CA MET A 125 -4.16 6.93 8.87
C MET A 125 -4.83 7.89 9.85
N ALA A 126 -5.96 7.52 10.43
CA ALA A 126 -6.64 8.35 11.43
C ALA A 126 -5.74 8.62 12.64
N ARG A 127 -5.03 7.60 13.13
CA ARG A 127 -4.06 7.75 14.22
C ARG A 127 -2.89 8.65 13.86
N LEU A 128 -2.42 8.64 12.62
CA LEU A 128 -1.37 9.56 12.17
C LEU A 128 -1.80 11.02 12.34
N VAL A 129 -3.02 11.37 11.91
CA VAL A 129 -3.54 12.74 12.04
C VAL A 129 -3.67 13.17 13.49
N ILE A 130 -4.10 12.25 14.38
CA ILE A 130 -4.26 12.52 15.82
C ILE A 130 -2.90 12.64 16.53
N GLU A 131 -1.95 11.79 16.19
CA GLU A 131 -0.64 11.69 16.86
C GLU A 131 0.39 12.69 16.34
N GLU A 132 0.13 13.35 15.19
CA GLU A 132 1.04 14.36 14.66
C GLU A 132 0.92 15.66 15.44
N SER A 133 2.02 16.08 16.04
CA SER A 133 2.10 17.29 16.86
C SER A 133 2.40 18.55 16.05
N ASP A 134 3.01 18.39 14.88
CA ASP A 134 3.31 19.51 13.98
C ASP A 134 2.04 19.88 13.19
N GLU A 135 1.53 21.09 13.42
CA GLU A 135 0.30 21.57 12.77
C GLU A 135 0.43 21.69 11.25
N TYR A 136 1.63 22.06 10.77
CA TYR A 136 1.88 22.16 9.34
C TYR A 136 1.82 20.77 8.69
N LEU A 137 2.50 19.78 9.27
CA LEU A 137 2.46 18.41 8.78
C LEU A 137 1.04 17.82 8.86
N ARG A 138 0.34 18.04 9.97
CA ARG A 138 -1.06 17.62 10.14
C ARG A 138 -1.96 18.21 9.08
N SER A 139 -1.91 19.53 8.87
CA SER A 139 -2.70 20.22 7.85
C SER A 139 -2.39 19.70 6.44
N ARG A 140 -1.14 19.42 6.15
CA ARG A 140 -0.72 18.84 4.88
C ARG A 140 -1.29 17.43 4.68
N ILE A 141 -1.23 16.57 5.70
CA ILE A 141 -1.77 15.20 5.65
C ILE A 141 -3.29 15.25 5.41
N VAL A 142 -4.00 16.12 6.12
CA VAL A 142 -5.44 16.29 5.95
C VAL A 142 -5.79 16.78 4.53
N ARG A 143 -5.09 17.78 4.00
CA ARG A 143 -5.29 18.24 2.62
C ARG A 143 -5.06 17.14 1.59
N GLN A 144 -4.02 16.34 1.76
CA GLN A 144 -3.74 15.20 0.89
C GLN A 144 -4.85 14.15 0.95
N ALA A 145 -5.33 13.84 2.17
CA ALA A 145 -6.42 12.90 2.37
C ALA A 145 -7.74 13.39 1.74
N LEU A 146 -8.07 14.68 1.90
CA LEU A 146 -9.25 15.30 1.29
C LEU A 146 -9.16 15.32 -0.24
N PHE A 147 -7.97 15.58 -0.81
CA PHE A 147 -7.77 15.51 -2.25
C PHE A 147 -7.96 14.09 -2.77
N GLY A 148 -7.38 13.08 -2.09
CA GLY A 148 -7.56 11.67 -2.44
C GLY A 148 -9.02 11.23 -2.34
N LEU A 149 -9.73 11.66 -1.28
CA LEU A 149 -11.15 11.37 -1.09
C LEU A 149 -12.02 12.07 -2.17
N GLY A 150 -11.75 13.33 -2.46
CA GLY A 150 -12.44 14.07 -3.52
C GLY A 150 -12.28 13.43 -4.89
N GLY A 151 -11.05 13.01 -5.22
CA GLY A 151 -10.76 12.28 -6.44
C GLY A 151 -11.49 10.93 -6.51
N LEU A 152 -11.48 10.17 -5.41
CA LEU A 152 -12.23 8.92 -5.31
C LEU A 152 -13.73 9.10 -5.52
N LEU A 153 -14.33 10.10 -4.85
CA LEU A 153 -15.76 10.38 -4.98
C LEU A 153 -16.11 10.82 -6.41
N ALA A 154 -15.30 11.70 -7.02
CA ALA A 154 -15.53 12.16 -8.39
C ALA A 154 -15.45 11.00 -9.40
N ILE A 155 -14.36 10.22 -9.36
CA ILE A 155 -14.17 9.08 -10.26
C ILE A 155 -15.23 8.01 -10.01
N GLY A 156 -15.50 7.67 -8.75
CA GLY A 156 -16.48 6.66 -8.37
C GLY A 156 -17.90 7.04 -8.77
N THR A 157 -18.27 8.32 -8.64
CA THR A 157 -19.60 8.81 -9.07
C THR A 157 -19.75 8.71 -10.57
N VAL A 158 -18.78 9.25 -11.34
CA VAL A 158 -18.83 9.20 -12.81
C VAL A 158 -18.85 7.75 -13.31
N TRP A 159 -17.93 6.92 -12.77
CA TRP A 159 -17.87 5.52 -13.15
C TRP A 159 -19.15 4.75 -12.81
N GLY A 160 -19.70 4.97 -11.61
CA GLY A 160 -20.93 4.32 -11.18
C GLY A 160 -22.14 4.66 -12.06
N PHE A 161 -22.27 5.90 -12.54
CA PHE A 161 -23.29 6.24 -13.52
C PHE A 161 -23.05 5.61 -14.89
N LEU A 162 -21.81 5.59 -15.37
CA LEU A 162 -21.48 4.92 -16.62
C LEU A 162 -21.74 3.41 -16.56
N GLU A 163 -21.46 2.79 -15.41
CA GLU A 163 -21.73 1.39 -15.15
C GLU A 163 -23.25 1.12 -15.08
N GLN A 164 -24.03 2.01 -14.45
CA GLN A 164 -25.48 1.92 -14.39
C GLN A 164 -26.13 1.94 -15.79
N PHE A 165 -25.52 2.65 -16.74
CA PHE A 165 -25.96 2.70 -18.13
C PHE A 165 -25.27 1.65 -19.03
N GLU A 166 -24.56 0.67 -18.45
CA GLU A 166 -23.87 -0.40 -19.16
C GLU A 166 -22.81 0.08 -20.18
N LEU A 167 -22.29 1.31 -20.01
CA LEU A 167 -21.28 1.88 -20.89
C LEU A 167 -19.86 1.42 -20.56
N VAL A 168 -19.63 0.96 -19.33
CA VAL A 168 -18.33 0.48 -18.84
C VAL A 168 -18.51 -0.80 -18.02
N PRO A 169 -17.48 -1.66 -17.91
CA PRO A 169 -17.54 -2.89 -17.14
C PRO A 169 -17.65 -2.62 -15.64
N HIS A 170 -18.25 -3.60 -14.91
CA HIS A 170 -18.37 -3.58 -13.46
C HIS A 170 -16.99 -3.54 -12.77
N VAL A 171 -16.81 -2.57 -11.86
CA VAL A 171 -15.62 -2.46 -11.02
C VAL A 171 -15.93 -2.92 -9.61
N PRO A 172 -15.20 -3.93 -9.09
CA PRO A 172 -15.42 -4.41 -7.73
C PRO A 172 -15.15 -3.33 -6.68
N ALA A 173 -15.93 -3.32 -5.60
CA ALA A 173 -15.85 -2.31 -4.54
C ALA A 173 -14.47 -2.21 -3.86
N TRP A 174 -13.65 -3.28 -3.86
CA TRP A 174 -12.29 -3.23 -3.31
C TRP A 174 -11.36 -2.26 -4.07
N ALA A 175 -11.70 -1.88 -5.33
CA ALA A 175 -10.94 -0.91 -6.13
C ALA A 175 -10.92 0.50 -5.51
N VAL A 176 -11.83 0.80 -4.58
CA VAL A 176 -11.85 2.05 -3.79
C VAL A 176 -10.50 2.32 -3.12
N VAL A 177 -9.85 1.29 -2.56
CA VAL A 177 -8.58 1.44 -1.83
C VAL A 177 -7.42 1.86 -2.74
N PRO A 178 -7.14 1.15 -3.88
CA PRO A 178 -6.09 1.61 -4.79
C PRO A 178 -6.40 2.96 -5.44
N VAL A 179 -7.66 3.28 -5.77
CA VAL A 179 -8.02 4.60 -6.31
C VAL A 179 -7.74 5.71 -5.31
N PHE A 180 -8.10 5.53 -4.05
CA PHE A 180 -7.78 6.47 -2.98
C PHE A 180 -6.25 6.63 -2.80
N ALA A 181 -5.50 5.53 -2.80
CA ALA A 181 -4.04 5.54 -2.68
C ALA A 181 -3.37 6.28 -3.84
N LEU A 182 -3.87 6.12 -5.07
CA LEU A 182 -3.41 6.90 -6.24
C LEU A 182 -3.71 8.39 -6.04
N GLY A 183 -4.89 8.75 -5.55
CA GLY A 183 -5.25 10.13 -5.21
C GLY A 183 -4.29 10.76 -4.21
N LEU A 184 -3.90 10.02 -3.16
CA LEU A 184 -2.87 10.45 -2.21
C LEU A 184 -1.50 10.65 -2.88
N GLY A 185 -1.11 9.75 -3.79
CA GLY A 185 0.13 9.86 -4.55
C GLY A 185 0.16 11.11 -5.43
N VAL A 186 -0.90 11.35 -6.18
CA VAL A 186 -1.07 12.54 -7.04
C VAL A 186 -1.05 13.82 -6.22
N SER A 187 -1.78 13.85 -5.09
CA SER A 187 -1.78 15.02 -4.19
C SER A 187 -0.39 15.36 -3.69
N ASN A 188 0.43 14.34 -3.39
CA ASN A 188 1.81 14.56 -2.94
C ASN A 188 2.71 15.17 -4.03
N LEU A 189 2.43 14.89 -5.31
CA LEU A 189 3.14 15.51 -6.43
C LEU A 189 2.71 16.97 -6.63
N ILE A 190 1.40 17.24 -6.55
CA ILE A 190 0.83 18.59 -6.74
C ILE A 190 1.29 19.54 -5.61
N PHE A 191 1.18 19.09 -4.36
CA PHE A 191 1.53 19.92 -3.19
C PHE A 191 3.03 19.88 -2.82
N ARG A 192 3.88 19.29 -3.66
CA ARG A 192 5.34 19.35 -3.47
C ARG A 192 5.91 20.75 -3.71
N GLY A 193 5.23 21.56 -4.52
CA GLY A 193 5.65 22.91 -4.91
C GLY A 193 5.39 23.99 -3.87
N ASP A 194 4.56 23.77 -2.87
CA ASP A 194 4.25 24.74 -1.80
C ASP A 194 5.37 24.86 -0.73
N LYS A 195 6.60 24.83 -1.19
CA LYS A 195 7.78 25.25 -0.39
C LYS A 195 8.09 26.71 -0.76
N ALA A 196 7.22 27.62 -0.38
CA ALA A 196 7.56 29.03 -0.26
C ALA A 196 7.59 29.38 1.22
#